data_34035d62a4bc19ad654a6da5a056370c
#
_entry.id   34035d62a4bc19ad654a6da5a056370c
#
_cell.length_a   1.000
_cell.length_b   1.000
_cell.length_c   1.000
_cell.angle_alpha   90.00
_cell.angle_beta   90.00
_cell.angle_gamma   90.00
#
_symmetry.space_group_name_H-M   'P 1'
#
loop_
_entity.id
_entity.type
_entity.pdbx_description
1 polymer ?
#
loop_
_entity_poly.entity_id
_entity_poly.type
_entity_poly.pdbx_seq_one_letter_code
_entity_poly.pdbx_strand_id
1 'polypeptide(L)'
;MIKKNTTIVVVMSSGVGEVSVPDVKGLDETSAINKLQDNGFKYSRDYANSDTVASGQVISQTPDAGAKAKKGDSISIVVSQGKAPVVVPNVVGKSETDARNELSGAGLTVTSVTKENSDTVAAGNVISQSIADGKYVDAGSNISLVISDGPKITYYKFSAKITAPADNDSVVGASIVLKDSNGAVLEQWNSIAIESFPYSIQKTDIAEMSSGKLEITWSLSDGTEKDLYIGDKNTSTHELYFQTEEKLDKVYMTKTAFDSDFAGKLQDFAAYTDFPKVKPETMTEFDVDKEEDSYV
;
A
#
# COMPACT_ATOMS: atom_id res chain seq x y z
N MET A 1 -28.29 91.22 42.92
CA MET A 1 -29.56 90.92 43.65
C MET A 1 -30.56 90.36 42.61
N ILE A 2 -31.05 89.16 42.82
CA ILE A 2 -32.13 88.61 42.05
C ILE A 2 -33.45 89.27 42.50
N LYS A 3 -34.22 89.77 41.54
CA LYS A 3 -35.52 90.40 41.80
C LYS A 3 -36.48 89.36 42.45
N LYS A 4 -37.23 89.81 43.49
CA LYS A 4 -38.28 89.01 44.13
C LYS A 4 -39.29 88.59 43.06
N ASN A 5 -39.57 87.28 42.94
CA ASN A 5 -40.42 86.60 41.93
C ASN A 5 -39.75 86.25 40.61
N THR A 6 -38.44 86.11 40.59
CA THR A 6 -37.79 85.52 39.40
C THR A 6 -37.96 83.99 39.44
N THR A 7 -38.60 83.39 38.43
CA THR A 7 -38.70 81.96 38.29
C THR A 7 -37.38 81.46 37.74
N ILE A 8 -36.71 80.63 38.55
CA ILE A 8 -35.50 79.91 38.10
C ILE A 8 -35.97 78.54 37.53
N VAL A 9 -35.81 78.33 36.28
CA VAL A 9 -36.02 77.00 35.66
C VAL A 9 -34.71 76.22 35.80
N VAL A 10 -34.74 75.23 36.67
CA VAL A 10 -33.63 74.28 36.79
C VAL A 10 -33.95 73.10 35.91
N VAL A 11 -33.20 72.98 34.84
CA VAL A 11 -33.25 71.75 33.99
C VAL A 11 -32.24 70.75 34.55
N MET A 12 -32.75 69.74 35.24
CA MET A 12 -31.91 68.63 35.66
C MET A 12 -31.73 67.63 34.51
N SER A 13 -30.49 67.32 34.22
CA SER A 13 -30.19 66.23 33.29
C SER A 13 -30.69 64.89 33.88
N SER A 14 -31.55 64.19 33.17
CA SER A 14 -32.00 62.86 33.54
C SER A 14 -30.92 61.79 33.27
N GLY A 15 -29.70 62.24 32.95
CA GLY A 15 -28.61 61.34 32.57
C GLY A 15 -28.77 60.81 31.14
N VAL A 16 -27.84 59.96 30.73
CA VAL A 16 -27.89 59.26 29.45
C VAL A 16 -28.98 58.19 29.53
N GLY A 17 -30.02 58.30 28.72
CA GLY A 17 -31.10 57.33 28.68
C GLY A 17 -30.61 55.91 28.37
N GLU A 18 -31.26 54.92 28.98
CA GLU A 18 -30.99 53.52 28.68
C GLU A 18 -31.46 53.14 27.29
N VAL A 19 -30.65 52.37 26.54
CA VAL A 19 -30.91 51.82 25.24
C VAL A 19 -30.96 50.29 25.34
N SER A 20 -31.79 49.68 24.52
CA SER A 20 -31.83 48.20 24.46
C SER A 20 -30.60 47.69 23.70
N VAL A 21 -29.91 46.71 24.28
CA VAL A 21 -28.77 46.04 23.67
C VAL A 21 -29.24 45.28 22.43
N PRO A 22 -28.67 45.54 21.24
CA PRO A 22 -29.05 44.82 20.04
C PRO A 22 -28.58 43.34 20.11
N ASP A 23 -29.33 42.45 19.43
CA ASP A 23 -28.91 41.06 19.25
C ASP A 23 -27.81 40.97 18.17
N VAL A 24 -26.63 40.46 18.56
CA VAL A 24 -25.50 40.26 17.68
C VAL A 24 -25.06 38.77 17.59
N LYS A 25 -25.76 37.87 18.27
CA LYS A 25 -25.46 36.43 18.20
C LYS A 25 -25.65 35.93 16.77
N GLY A 26 -24.73 35.07 16.32
CA GLY A 26 -24.74 34.48 14.97
C GLY A 26 -24.30 35.42 13.85
N LEU A 27 -24.10 36.74 14.14
CA LEU A 27 -23.52 37.63 13.17
C LEU A 27 -22.02 37.39 13.04
N ASP A 28 -21.43 37.71 11.88
CA ASP A 28 -19.99 37.83 11.78
C ASP A 28 -19.45 38.95 12.67
N GLU A 29 -18.18 38.81 13.09
CA GLU A 29 -17.55 39.73 14.06
C GLU A 29 -17.67 41.19 13.64
N THR A 30 -17.40 41.49 12.35
CA THR A 30 -17.43 42.87 11.85
C THR A 30 -18.84 43.48 11.91
N SER A 31 -19.82 42.70 11.44
CA SER A 31 -21.23 43.11 11.50
C SER A 31 -21.74 43.31 12.93
N ALA A 32 -21.34 42.43 13.85
CA ALA A 32 -21.67 42.54 15.25
C ALA A 32 -21.12 43.84 15.86
N ILE A 33 -19.83 44.13 15.62
CA ILE A 33 -19.15 45.32 16.10
C ILE A 33 -19.82 46.57 15.55
N ASN A 34 -20.06 46.66 14.25
CA ASN A 34 -20.71 47.79 13.64
C ASN A 34 -22.10 48.03 14.24
N LYS A 35 -22.89 46.96 14.41
CA LYS A 35 -24.22 47.06 15.00
C LYS A 35 -24.22 47.57 16.45
N LEU A 36 -23.23 47.14 17.26
CA LEU A 36 -23.06 47.66 18.64
C LEU A 36 -22.69 49.14 18.60
N GLN A 37 -21.75 49.53 17.76
CA GLN A 37 -21.29 50.92 17.66
C GLN A 37 -22.39 51.87 17.14
N ASP A 38 -23.16 51.43 16.13
CA ASP A 38 -24.30 52.20 15.60
C ASP A 38 -25.38 52.46 16.64
N ASN A 39 -25.50 51.55 17.63
CA ASN A 39 -26.41 51.74 18.77
C ASN A 39 -25.77 52.49 19.95
N GLY A 40 -24.52 52.93 19.79
CA GLY A 40 -23.81 53.79 20.74
C GLY A 40 -23.12 53.00 21.87
N PHE A 41 -22.89 51.71 21.72
CA PHE A 41 -22.17 50.88 22.66
C PHE A 41 -20.67 50.80 22.29
N LYS A 42 -19.85 50.59 23.29
CA LYS A 42 -18.48 50.06 23.15
C LYS A 42 -18.54 48.55 23.13
N TYR A 43 -17.46 47.93 22.75
CA TYR A 43 -17.37 46.46 22.74
C TYR A 43 -16.04 45.99 23.33
N SER A 44 -16.06 44.78 23.89
CA SER A 44 -14.88 43.92 24.11
C SER A 44 -15.13 42.60 23.42
N ARG A 45 -14.04 41.88 23.08
CA ARG A 45 -14.15 40.59 22.40
C ARG A 45 -13.21 39.58 23.03
N ASP A 46 -13.71 38.35 23.14
CA ASP A 46 -13.00 37.16 23.50
C ASP A 46 -13.24 36.11 22.40
N TYR A 47 -12.40 35.11 22.35
CA TYR A 47 -12.50 34.02 21.39
C TYR A 47 -12.64 32.69 22.11
N ALA A 48 -13.48 31.81 21.56
CA ALA A 48 -13.66 30.44 22.06
C ALA A 48 -13.94 29.46 20.92
N ASN A 49 -13.58 28.21 21.12
CA ASN A 49 -13.98 27.16 20.18
C ASN A 49 -15.47 26.83 20.32
N SER A 50 -16.11 26.45 19.22
CA SER A 50 -17.51 26.03 19.18
C SER A 50 -17.71 24.96 18.16
N ASP A 51 -18.39 23.88 18.54
CA ASP A 51 -18.76 22.79 17.60
C ASP A 51 -19.96 23.17 16.73
N THR A 52 -20.73 24.18 17.12
CA THR A 52 -22.03 24.55 16.52
C THR A 52 -22.03 25.89 15.84
N VAL A 53 -21.13 26.81 16.20
CA VAL A 53 -21.03 28.15 15.62
C VAL A 53 -19.80 28.22 14.72
N ALA A 54 -20.02 28.63 13.48
CA ALA A 54 -18.92 28.76 12.51
C ALA A 54 -17.85 29.75 12.94
N SER A 55 -16.62 29.52 12.53
CA SER A 55 -15.51 30.45 12.80
C SER A 55 -15.83 31.86 12.32
N GLY A 56 -15.50 32.85 13.15
CA GLY A 56 -15.76 34.27 12.91
C GLY A 56 -17.17 34.75 13.26
N GLN A 57 -18.06 33.89 13.72
CA GLN A 57 -19.40 34.29 14.18
C GLN A 57 -19.50 34.43 15.70
N VAL A 58 -20.38 35.31 16.17
CA VAL A 58 -20.59 35.55 17.59
C VAL A 58 -21.36 34.39 18.25
N ILE A 59 -20.70 33.75 19.22
CA ILE A 59 -21.29 32.70 20.05
C ILE A 59 -22.28 33.30 21.08
N SER A 60 -21.83 34.32 21.78
CA SER A 60 -22.58 34.92 22.87
C SER A 60 -22.24 36.41 23.04
N GLN A 61 -23.13 37.11 23.70
CA GLN A 61 -22.94 38.50 24.09
C GLN A 61 -23.35 38.69 25.53
N THR A 62 -22.73 39.66 26.20
CA THR A 62 -23.07 40.07 27.59
C THR A 62 -22.95 41.60 27.68
N PRO A 63 -24.00 42.32 28.10
CA PRO A 63 -25.35 41.84 28.43
C PRO A 63 -26.10 41.20 27.27
N ASP A 64 -27.13 40.41 27.58
CA ASP A 64 -27.96 39.73 26.57
C ASP A 64 -28.75 40.75 25.72
N ALA A 65 -29.13 40.29 24.52
CA ALA A 65 -30.02 41.06 23.65
C ALA A 65 -31.30 41.48 24.36
N GLY A 66 -31.71 42.73 24.18
CA GLY A 66 -32.87 43.32 24.83
C GLY A 66 -32.62 43.87 26.24
N ALA A 67 -31.51 43.58 26.90
CA ALA A 67 -31.14 44.18 28.17
C ALA A 67 -31.04 45.71 28.07
N LYS A 68 -31.25 46.40 29.17
CA LYS A 68 -31.10 47.87 29.24
C LYS A 68 -29.68 48.23 29.66
N ALA A 69 -29.04 49.06 28.85
CA ALA A 69 -27.69 49.56 29.10
C ALA A 69 -27.59 51.03 28.67
N LYS A 70 -26.63 51.77 29.18
CA LYS A 70 -26.42 53.16 28.83
C LYS A 70 -25.56 53.28 27.57
N LYS A 71 -25.79 54.32 26.79
CA LYS A 71 -24.86 54.64 25.69
C LYS A 71 -23.45 54.84 26.24
N GLY A 72 -22.48 54.20 25.61
CA GLY A 72 -21.08 54.16 26.04
C GLY A 72 -20.70 52.97 26.92
N ASP A 73 -21.66 52.19 27.38
CA ASP A 73 -21.37 50.92 28.05
C ASP A 73 -20.72 49.93 27.10
N SER A 74 -19.92 49.02 27.63
CA SER A 74 -19.23 47.98 26.86
C SER A 74 -20.06 46.70 26.85
N ILE A 75 -20.29 46.16 25.65
CA ILE A 75 -20.87 44.85 25.42
C ILE A 75 -19.74 43.87 25.10
N SER A 76 -19.63 42.79 25.91
CA SER A 76 -18.68 41.72 25.65
C SER A 76 -19.29 40.74 24.65
N ILE A 77 -18.55 40.41 23.59
CA ILE A 77 -18.91 39.36 22.63
C ILE A 77 -17.87 38.25 22.66
N VAL A 78 -18.33 37.01 22.53
CA VAL A 78 -17.45 35.85 22.33
C VAL A 78 -17.57 35.41 20.88
N VAL A 79 -16.45 35.38 20.14
CA VAL A 79 -16.40 35.02 18.74
C VAL A 79 -15.87 33.59 18.60
N SER A 80 -16.51 32.81 17.74
CA SER A 80 -16.12 31.43 17.47
C SER A 80 -14.80 31.36 16.71
N GLN A 81 -13.92 30.50 17.14
CA GLN A 81 -12.74 30.06 16.41
C GLN A 81 -13.02 28.79 15.57
N GLY A 82 -14.27 28.32 15.55
CA GLY A 82 -14.62 27.02 14.98
C GLY A 82 -14.37 25.88 15.94
N LYS A 83 -14.34 24.68 15.46
CA LYS A 83 -14.09 23.48 16.28
C LYS A 83 -12.68 23.51 16.88
N ALA A 84 -12.53 22.91 18.05
CA ALA A 84 -11.21 22.76 18.65
C ALA A 84 -10.30 21.87 17.77
N PRO A 85 -9.01 22.19 17.65
CA PRO A 85 -8.06 21.31 17.02
C PRO A 85 -8.02 19.93 17.69
N VAL A 86 -7.79 18.89 16.90
CA VAL A 86 -7.69 17.50 17.35
C VAL A 86 -6.27 16.98 17.20
N VAL A 87 -5.89 16.03 18.04
CA VAL A 87 -4.58 15.38 17.95
C VAL A 87 -4.69 14.20 17.01
N VAL A 88 -3.74 14.08 16.08
CA VAL A 88 -3.64 12.94 15.16
C VAL A 88 -3.15 11.71 15.92
N PRO A 89 -3.90 10.61 15.97
CA PRO A 89 -3.45 9.37 16.59
C PRO A 89 -2.44 8.62 15.71
N ASN A 90 -1.64 7.74 16.34
CA ASN A 90 -0.77 6.83 15.62
C ASN A 90 -1.56 5.60 15.17
N VAL A 91 -1.69 5.42 13.86
CA VAL A 91 -2.37 4.26 13.27
C VAL A 91 -1.44 3.35 12.47
N VAL A 92 -0.15 3.64 12.44
CA VAL A 92 0.85 2.79 11.77
C VAL A 92 0.89 1.41 12.42
N GLY A 93 0.89 0.36 11.60
CA GLY A 93 0.86 -1.04 12.03
C GLY A 93 -0.53 -1.60 12.36
N LYS A 94 -1.57 -0.76 12.46
CA LYS A 94 -2.95 -1.21 12.69
C LYS A 94 -3.61 -1.67 11.39
N SER A 95 -4.66 -2.48 11.51
CA SER A 95 -5.48 -2.83 10.35
C SER A 95 -6.13 -1.57 9.74
N GLU A 96 -6.41 -1.59 8.43
CA GLU A 96 -7.11 -0.46 7.78
C GLU A 96 -8.41 -0.10 8.50
N THR A 97 -9.17 -1.09 8.92
CA THR A 97 -10.44 -0.89 9.61
C THR A 97 -10.25 -0.18 10.96
N ASP A 98 -9.31 -0.64 11.78
CA ASP A 98 -9.04 -0.04 13.08
C ASP A 98 -8.48 1.39 12.93
N ALA A 99 -7.60 1.58 11.95
CA ALA A 99 -7.04 2.89 11.64
C ALA A 99 -8.14 3.90 11.25
N ARG A 100 -9.06 3.51 10.37
CA ARG A 100 -10.20 4.35 9.97
C ARG A 100 -11.11 4.69 11.16
N ASN A 101 -11.40 3.70 12.00
CA ASN A 101 -12.23 3.90 13.18
C ASN A 101 -11.58 4.87 14.16
N GLU A 102 -10.29 4.70 14.41
CA GLU A 102 -9.56 5.55 15.36
C GLU A 102 -9.40 6.99 14.85
N LEU A 103 -9.06 7.17 13.57
CA LEU A 103 -8.98 8.49 12.94
C LEU A 103 -10.34 9.18 12.91
N SER A 104 -11.40 8.46 12.58
CA SER A 104 -12.77 8.99 12.61
C SER A 104 -13.18 9.36 14.04
N GLY A 105 -12.87 8.54 15.03
CA GLY A 105 -13.09 8.82 16.44
C GLY A 105 -12.34 10.06 16.95
N ALA A 106 -11.18 10.34 16.39
CA ALA A 106 -10.43 11.56 16.63
C ALA A 106 -10.93 12.78 15.82
N GLY A 107 -12.01 12.64 15.05
CA GLY A 107 -12.58 13.73 14.26
C GLY A 107 -11.83 14.01 12.94
N LEU A 108 -11.06 13.05 12.41
CA LEU A 108 -10.33 13.14 11.16
C LEU A 108 -11.05 12.35 10.05
N THR A 109 -10.80 12.70 8.78
CA THR A 109 -11.42 12.05 7.64
C THR A 109 -10.37 11.37 6.75
N VAL A 110 -10.46 10.05 6.59
CA VAL A 110 -9.60 9.32 5.64
C VAL A 110 -10.14 9.50 4.23
N THR A 111 -9.43 10.25 3.40
CA THR A 111 -9.86 10.59 2.03
C THR A 111 -9.16 9.82 0.94
N SER A 112 -7.99 9.25 1.22
CA SER A 112 -7.24 8.46 0.26
C SER A 112 -6.57 7.29 0.95
N VAL A 113 -6.58 6.15 0.26
CA VAL A 113 -5.82 4.95 0.63
C VAL A 113 -5.10 4.47 -0.61
N THR A 114 -3.80 4.31 -0.51
CA THR A 114 -2.96 3.67 -1.50
C THR A 114 -2.41 2.38 -0.94
N LYS A 115 -1.97 1.48 -1.81
CA LYS A 115 -1.40 0.21 -1.43
C LYS A 115 0.04 0.11 -1.92
N GLU A 116 0.89 -0.47 -1.10
CA GLU A 116 2.30 -0.72 -1.41
C GLU A 116 2.75 -2.05 -0.83
N ASN A 117 3.71 -2.70 -1.47
CA ASN A 117 4.32 -3.89 -0.89
C ASN A 117 5.21 -3.51 0.29
N SER A 118 5.25 -4.38 1.29
CA SER A 118 6.12 -4.22 2.45
C SER A 118 6.57 -5.59 2.97
N ASP A 119 7.86 -5.75 3.16
CA ASP A 119 8.44 -6.98 3.75
C ASP A 119 8.34 -6.99 5.28
N THR A 120 8.01 -5.85 5.89
CA THR A 120 8.01 -5.67 7.34
C THR A 120 6.61 -5.45 7.93
N VAL A 121 5.66 -4.99 7.12
CA VAL A 121 4.28 -4.72 7.54
C VAL A 121 3.36 -5.77 6.91
N ALA A 122 2.60 -6.46 7.74
CA ALA A 122 1.65 -7.48 7.27
C ALA A 122 0.61 -6.89 6.32
N ALA A 123 0.16 -7.70 5.34
CA ALA A 123 -0.87 -7.30 4.41
C ALA A 123 -2.14 -6.81 5.13
N GLY A 124 -2.73 -5.72 4.65
CA GLY A 124 -3.90 -5.07 5.24
C GLY A 124 -3.62 -4.09 6.37
N ASN A 125 -2.36 -3.96 6.81
CA ASN A 125 -1.98 -3.03 7.86
C ASN A 125 -1.39 -1.73 7.29
N VAL A 126 -1.48 -0.66 8.07
CA VAL A 126 -1.00 0.67 7.70
C VAL A 126 0.53 0.72 7.71
N ILE A 127 1.13 1.03 6.57
CA ILE A 127 2.56 1.33 6.45
C ILE A 127 2.85 2.75 6.95
N SER A 128 2.03 3.72 6.51
CA SER A 128 2.23 5.12 6.85
C SER A 128 0.94 5.93 6.80
N GLN A 129 0.96 7.06 7.47
CA GLN A 129 -0.08 8.07 7.45
C GLN A 129 0.48 9.42 7.02
N SER A 130 -0.31 10.22 6.29
CA SER A 130 0.17 11.48 5.67
C SER A 130 0.45 12.60 6.67
N ILE A 131 -0.14 12.53 7.85
CA ILE A 131 0.10 13.49 8.94
C ILE A 131 0.67 12.70 10.11
N ALA A 132 1.81 13.14 10.63
CA ALA A 132 2.46 12.47 11.76
C ALA A 132 1.56 12.50 12.99
N ASP A 133 1.62 11.43 13.79
CA ASP A 133 0.97 11.33 15.07
C ASP A 133 1.42 12.43 16.04
N GLY A 134 0.56 12.76 17.00
CA GLY A 134 0.80 13.81 18.00
C GLY A 134 0.66 15.24 17.48
N LYS A 135 0.47 15.47 16.17
CA LYS A 135 0.20 16.80 15.64
C LYS A 135 -1.22 17.25 15.90
N TYR A 136 -1.38 18.55 16.15
CA TYR A 136 -2.68 19.22 16.21
C TYR A 136 -3.07 19.67 14.81
N VAL A 137 -4.29 19.36 14.41
CA VAL A 137 -4.90 19.74 13.13
C VAL A 137 -6.34 20.16 13.34
N ASP A 138 -6.92 20.88 12.41
CA ASP A 138 -8.33 21.25 12.48
C ASP A 138 -9.22 19.99 12.47
N ALA A 139 -10.26 20.00 13.31
CA ALA A 139 -11.25 18.93 13.30
C ALA A 139 -11.90 18.79 11.91
N GLY A 140 -11.96 17.57 11.39
CA GLY A 140 -12.40 17.27 10.03
C GLY A 140 -11.28 17.27 8.98
N SER A 141 -10.02 17.51 9.39
CA SER A 141 -8.88 17.45 8.47
C SER A 141 -8.79 16.11 7.76
N ASN A 142 -8.34 16.16 6.50
CA ASN A 142 -8.14 15.00 5.67
C ASN A 142 -6.80 14.33 5.94
N ILE A 143 -6.81 13.02 6.00
CA ILE A 143 -5.60 12.19 6.15
C ILE A 143 -5.61 11.08 5.10
N SER A 144 -4.43 10.72 4.58
CA SER A 144 -4.24 9.61 3.67
C SER A 144 -3.45 8.50 4.35
N LEU A 145 -3.72 7.26 3.96
CA LEU A 145 -3.05 6.06 4.47
C LEU A 145 -2.37 5.32 3.32
N VAL A 146 -1.24 4.70 3.63
CA VAL A 146 -0.60 3.68 2.79
C VAL A 146 -0.78 2.35 3.50
N ILE A 147 -1.39 1.38 2.82
CA ILE A 147 -1.69 0.04 3.33
C ILE A 147 -0.75 -0.97 2.69
N SER A 148 -0.27 -1.91 3.48
CA SER A 148 0.56 -3.00 2.98
C SER A 148 -0.26 -4.02 2.19
N ASP A 149 0.25 -4.41 1.02
CA ASP A 149 -0.18 -5.61 0.30
C ASP A 149 0.64 -6.85 0.71
N GLY A 150 1.52 -6.73 1.71
CA GLY A 150 2.48 -7.74 2.10
C GLY A 150 3.75 -7.69 1.24
N PRO A 151 4.61 -8.69 1.36
CA PRO A 151 5.83 -8.78 0.55
C PRO A 151 5.52 -8.81 -0.94
N LYS A 152 6.42 -8.24 -1.74
CA LYS A 152 6.32 -8.36 -3.20
C LYS A 152 6.53 -9.81 -3.58
N ILE A 153 5.53 -10.44 -4.18
CA ILE A 153 5.66 -11.79 -4.73
C ILE A 153 6.38 -11.69 -6.06
N THR A 154 7.52 -12.39 -6.17
CA THR A 154 8.24 -12.55 -7.42
C THR A 154 7.77 -13.83 -8.08
N TYR A 155 7.26 -13.72 -9.30
CA TYR A 155 6.90 -14.87 -10.12
C TYR A 155 8.04 -15.23 -11.04
N TYR A 156 8.21 -16.53 -11.24
CA TYR A 156 9.22 -17.11 -12.13
C TYR A 156 8.55 -17.86 -13.25
N LYS A 157 9.21 -17.96 -14.36
CA LYS A 157 8.84 -18.88 -15.45
C LYS A 157 9.93 -19.88 -15.67
N PHE A 158 9.53 -21.04 -16.12
CA PHE A 158 10.40 -22.11 -16.57
C PHE A 158 10.04 -22.50 -17.99
N SER A 159 11.03 -22.72 -18.83
CA SER A 159 10.82 -23.29 -20.14
C SER A 159 12.01 -24.16 -20.53
N ALA A 160 11.72 -25.25 -21.21
CA ALA A 160 12.74 -26.15 -21.75
C ALA A 160 12.26 -26.78 -23.03
N LYS A 161 13.23 -27.16 -23.89
CA LYS A 161 13.00 -27.95 -25.08
C LYS A 161 13.73 -29.28 -24.92
N ILE A 162 12.98 -30.36 -24.89
CA ILE A 162 13.46 -31.71 -24.60
C ILE A 162 13.54 -32.47 -25.96
N THR A 163 14.69 -33.05 -26.24
CA THR A 163 14.86 -33.91 -27.43
C THR A 163 14.82 -35.39 -27.02
N ALA A 164 14.37 -36.24 -27.93
CA ALA A 164 14.38 -37.67 -27.71
C ALA A 164 15.83 -38.20 -27.61
N PRO A 165 16.05 -39.29 -26.84
CA PRO A 165 17.35 -39.97 -26.81
C PRO A 165 17.79 -40.47 -28.19
N ALA A 166 19.06 -40.21 -28.56
CA ALA A 166 19.55 -40.52 -29.89
C ALA A 166 19.67 -42.03 -30.19
N ASP A 167 19.83 -42.84 -29.15
CA ASP A 167 20.19 -44.27 -29.32
C ASP A 167 19.12 -45.23 -28.75
N ASN A 168 17.85 -44.87 -28.85
CA ASN A 168 16.80 -45.67 -28.20
C ASN A 168 15.62 -45.97 -29.12
N ASP A 169 15.81 -46.93 -30.06
CA ASP A 169 14.77 -47.39 -30.96
C ASP A 169 13.54 -48.01 -30.25
N SER A 170 13.68 -48.32 -28.98
CA SER A 170 12.60 -48.90 -28.15
C SER A 170 11.79 -47.86 -27.37
N VAL A 171 12.14 -46.58 -27.40
CA VAL A 171 11.38 -45.54 -26.73
C VAL A 171 10.13 -45.19 -27.53
N VAL A 172 8.99 -45.25 -26.90
CA VAL A 172 7.68 -44.94 -27.49
C VAL A 172 7.07 -43.62 -26.98
N GLY A 173 7.57 -43.11 -25.86
CA GLY A 173 7.07 -41.86 -25.31
C GLY A 173 7.77 -41.49 -24.01
N ALA A 174 7.26 -40.41 -23.40
CA ALA A 174 7.77 -39.92 -22.10
C ALA A 174 6.70 -39.29 -21.23
N SER A 175 7.01 -39.22 -19.96
CA SER A 175 6.36 -38.34 -18.98
C SER A 175 7.38 -37.38 -18.38
N ILE A 176 7.02 -36.13 -18.25
CA ILE A 176 7.90 -35.07 -17.72
C ILE A 176 7.23 -34.45 -16.50
N VAL A 177 7.96 -34.29 -15.41
CA VAL A 177 7.46 -33.71 -14.17
C VAL A 177 8.42 -32.61 -13.71
N LEU A 178 7.89 -31.41 -13.59
CA LEU A 178 8.58 -30.28 -12.98
C LEU A 178 8.21 -30.19 -11.49
N LYS A 179 9.21 -30.19 -10.63
CA LYS A 179 9.06 -30.10 -9.17
C LYS A 179 9.77 -28.88 -8.64
N ASP A 180 9.29 -28.42 -7.49
CA ASP A 180 9.99 -27.41 -6.71
C ASP A 180 11.22 -27.99 -5.97
N SER A 181 11.97 -27.14 -5.28
CA SER A 181 13.12 -27.52 -4.46
C SER A 181 12.75 -28.48 -3.30
N ASN A 182 11.49 -28.51 -2.89
CA ASN A 182 10.98 -29.39 -1.84
C ASN A 182 10.40 -30.70 -2.39
N GLY A 183 10.37 -30.85 -3.72
CA GLY A 183 9.85 -32.05 -4.40
C GLY A 183 8.35 -32.00 -4.69
N ALA A 184 7.66 -30.89 -4.41
CA ALA A 184 6.26 -30.74 -4.79
C ALA A 184 6.13 -30.55 -6.30
N VAL A 185 5.13 -31.19 -6.91
CA VAL A 185 4.89 -31.11 -8.36
C VAL A 185 4.31 -29.74 -8.71
N LEU A 186 5.01 -29.03 -9.58
CA LEU A 186 4.59 -27.74 -10.14
C LEU A 186 3.77 -27.92 -11.42
N GLU A 187 4.19 -28.86 -12.26
CA GLU A 187 3.53 -29.18 -13.52
C GLU A 187 3.94 -30.57 -13.95
N GLN A 188 3.08 -31.22 -14.78
CA GLN A 188 3.42 -32.52 -15.37
C GLN A 188 2.84 -32.64 -16.78
N TRP A 189 3.60 -33.26 -17.66
CA TRP A 189 3.23 -33.59 -19.03
C TRP A 189 3.35 -35.09 -19.20
N ASN A 190 2.21 -35.77 -19.36
CA ASN A 190 2.16 -37.23 -19.40
C ASN A 190 1.88 -37.75 -20.80
N SER A 191 2.33 -38.96 -21.05
CA SER A 191 2.02 -39.70 -22.29
C SER A 191 2.39 -38.94 -23.57
N ILE A 192 3.54 -38.28 -23.55
CA ILE A 192 4.09 -37.58 -24.71
C ILE A 192 4.62 -38.66 -25.69
N ALA A 193 4.04 -38.77 -26.89
CA ALA A 193 4.50 -39.71 -27.88
C ALA A 193 5.90 -39.32 -28.43
N ILE A 194 6.71 -40.31 -28.77
CA ILE A 194 8.11 -40.07 -29.22
C ILE A 194 8.17 -39.19 -30.47
N GLU A 195 7.19 -39.24 -31.33
CA GLU A 195 7.10 -38.42 -32.55
C GLU A 195 6.88 -36.94 -32.25
N SER A 196 6.49 -36.60 -31.02
CA SER A 196 6.29 -35.22 -30.59
C SER A 196 7.60 -34.52 -30.22
N PHE A 197 8.70 -35.24 -30.13
CA PHE A 197 10.00 -34.67 -29.80
C PHE A 197 10.70 -34.08 -31.03
N PRO A 198 11.41 -32.96 -30.91
CA PRO A 198 11.69 -32.23 -29.64
C PRO A 198 10.44 -31.57 -29.05
N TYR A 199 10.20 -31.77 -27.76
CA TYR A 199 9.03 -31.33 -27.07
C TYR A 199 9.33 -30.11 -26.18
N SER A 200 8.57 -29.04 -26.36
CA SER A 200 8.74 -27.81 -25.58
C SER A 200 7.78 -27.79 -24.40
N ILE A 201 8.31 -27.53 -23.22
CA ILE A 201 7.56 -27.39 -21.99
C ILE A 201 7.70 -25.97 -21.45
N GLN A 202 6.66 -25.48 -20.82
CA GLN A 202 6.66 -24.18 -20.16
C GLN A 202 5.76 -24.19 -18.94
N LYS A 203 6.19 -23.52 -17.88
CA LYS A 203 5.39 -23.20 -16.72
C LYS A 203 5.63 -21.76 -16.32
N THR A 204 4.55 -20.99 -16.17
CA THR A 204 4.56 -19.62 -15.67
C THR A 204 4.02 -19.57 -14.24
N ASP A 205 4.08 -18.41 -13.62
CA ASP A 205 3.49 -18.12 -12.31
C ASP A 205 4.00 -19.01 -11.18
N ILE A 206 5.29 -19.35 -11.21
CA ILE A 206 5.96 -20.09 -10.14
C ILE A 206 6.32 -19.09 -9.05
N ALA A 207 5.57 -19.09 -7.93
CA ALA A 207 5.78 -18.15 -6.84
C ALA A 207 6.97 -18.56 -5.95
N GLU A 208 7.78 -17.58 -5.58
CA GLU A 208 8.80 -17.67 -4.51
C GLU A 208 9.86 -18.77 -4.66
N MET A 209 10.15 -19.19 -5.90
CA MET A 209 11.14 -20.24 -6.12
C MET A 209 12.23 -19.80 -7.06
N SER A 210 13.48 -19.97 -6.61
CA SER A 210 14.68 -19.77 -7.42
C SER A 210 15.23 -21.06 -8.01
N SER A 211 14.75 -22.22 -7.56
CA SER A 211 15.27 -23.53 -8.03
C SER A 211 14.19 -24.61 -8.05
N GLY A 212 14.41 -25.67 -8.79
CA GLY A 212 13.52 -26.79 -8.92
C GLY A 212 14.20 -28.01 -9.55
N LYS A 213 13.38 -29.00 -9.93
CA LYS A 213 13.83 -30.27 -10.45
C LYS A 213 12.97 -30.71 -11.62
N LEU A 214 13.59 -31.10 -12.72
CA LEU A 214 12.92 -31.70 -13.86
C LEU A 214 13.20 -33.20 -13.89
N GLU A 215 12.15 -34.00 -13.86
CA GLU A 215 12.22 -35.45 -13.97
C GLU A 215 11.61 -35.88 -15.31
N ILE A 216 12.34 -36.70 -16.07
CA ILE A 216 11.89 -37.24 -17.36
C ILE A 216 11.92 -38.76 -17.26
N THR A 217 10.76 -39.38 -17.43
CA THR A 217 10.59 -40.83 -17.44
C THR A 217 10.19 -41.25 -18.86
N TRP A 218 11.01 -42.09 -19.49
CA TRP A 218 10.78 -42.61 -20.84
C TRP A 218 10.05 -43.96 -20.79
N SER A 219 9.04 -44.10 -21.61
CA SER A 219 8.28 -45.35 -21.74
C SER A 219 8.87 -46.16 -22.89
N LEU A 220 9.09 -47.46 -22.66
CA LEU A 220 9.66 -48.38 -23.65
C LEU A 220 8.57 -49.22 -24.33
N SER A 221 8.87 -49.73 -25.51
CA SER A 221 7.94 -50.53 -26.33
C SER A 221 7.56 -51.87 -25.67
N ASP A 222 8.34 -52.36 -24.73
CA ASP A 222 8.04 -53.56 -23.95
C ASP A 222 7.11 -53.30 -22.74
N GLY A 223 6.64 -52.04 -22.57
CA GLY A 223 5.77 -51.61 -21.50
C GLY A 223 6.51 -51.30 -20.18
N THR A 224 7.84 -51.33 -20.18
CA THR A 224 8.62 -50.89 -19.04
C THR A 224 8.86 -49.40 -19.08
N GLU A 225 9.05 -48.80 -17.94
CA GLU A 225 9.45 -47.39 -17.77
C GLU A 225 10.93 -47.35 -17.44
N LYS A 226 11.65 -46.47 -18.07
CA LYS A 226 13.05 -46.23 -17.81
C LYS A 226 13.22 -44.73 -17.56
N ASP A 227 13.67 -44.42 -16.37
CA ASP A 227 14.24 -43.10 -16.10
C ASP A 227 15.56 -43.07 -16.89
N LEU A 228 15.46 -42.63 -18.14
CA LEU A 228 16.64 -42.25 -18.88
C LEU A 228 17.05 -40.88 -18.35
N TYR A 229 17.57 -40.96 -17.20
CA TYR A 229 18.35 -39.87 -16.70
C TYR A 229 19.60 -39.78 -17.58
N ILE A 230 19.81 -38.58 -17.94
CA ILE A 230 21.13 -38.13 -18.27
C ILE A 230 21.92 -38.16 -16.96
N GLY A 231 22.48 -39.33 -16.61
CA GLY A 231 23.21 -39.56 -15.39
C GLY A 231 22.80 -40.84 -14.69
N ASP A 232 23.71 -41.44 -14.03
CA ASP A 232 23.62 -42.76 -13.46
C ASP A 232 22.32 -43.01 -12.69
N LYS A 233 21.91 -44.22 -12.65
CA LYS A 233 20.62 -44.83 -12.24
C LYS A 233 19.96 -44.36 -10.98
N ASN A 234 20.56 -43.49 -10.19
CA ASN A 234 20.04 -43.17 -8.88
C ASN A 234 20.06 -41.73 -8.44
N THR A 235 20.58 -40.75 -9.20
CA THR A 235 20.85 -39.43 -8.61
C THR A 235 20.84 -38.24 -9.52
N SER A 236 20.24 -38.28 -10.68
CA SER A 236 20.30 -37.13 -11.54
C SER A 236 19.16 -36.17 -11.32
N THR A 237 19.27 -35.50 -10.24
CA THR A 237 18.51 -34.29 -10.02
C THR A 237 19.31 -33.12 -10.57
N HIS A 238 18.79 -32.52 -11.63
CA HIS A 238 19.24 -31.20 -11.99
C HIS A 238 18.52 -30.19 -11.14
N GLU A 239 19.26 -29.47 -10.33
CA GLU A 239 18.71 -28.29 -9.71
C GLU A 239 18.61 -27.20 -10.78
N LEU A 240 17.40 -26.78 -11.04
CA LEU A 240 17.09 -25.75 -12.00
C LEU A 240 16.80 -24.46 -11.26
N TYR A 241 17.36 -23.38 -11.75
CA TYR A 241 17.04 -22.05 -11.26
C TYR A 241 15.98 -21.42 -12.15
N PHE A 242 14.89 -21.01 -11.57
CA PHE A 242 13.80 -20.38 -12.30
C PHE A 242 14.06 -18.91 -12.56
N GLN A 243 13.58 -18.45 -13.67
CA GLN A 243 13.70 -17.06 -14.10
C GLN A 243 12.63 -16.17 -13.49
N THR A 244 12.99 -14.97 -13.10
CA THR A 244 11.99 -13.92 -12.87
C THR A 244 11.41 -13.46 -14.21
N GLU A 245 10.11 -13.18 -14.25
CA GLU A 245 9.45 -12.73 -15.49
C GLU A 245 9.99 -11.40 -16.03
N GLU A 246 10.69 -10.62 -15.22
CA GLU A 246 11.16 -9.29 -15.61
C GLU A 246 12.43 -9.27 -16.45
N LYS A 247 13.35 -10.21 -16.31
CA LYS A 247 14.55 -10.35 -17.15
C LYS A 247 15.44 -11.48 -16.68
N LEU A 248 15.83 -12.34 -17.60
CA LEU A 248 16.91 -13.24 -17.32
C LEU A 248 18.18 -12.73 -17.99
N ASP A 249 19.14 -12.39 -17.16
CA ASP A 249 20.48 -12.12 -17.67
C ASP A 249 21.34 -13.40 -17.67
N LYS A 250 21.06 -14.38 -16.78
CA LYS A 250 21.86 -15.62 -16.66
C LYS A 250 21.08 -16.75 -15.99
N VAL A 251 21.25 -17.96 -16.49
CA VAL A 251 20.76 -19.19 -15.86
C VAL A 251 21.92 -19.92 -15.21
N TYR A 252 21.74 -20.31 -13.96
CA TYR A 252 22.71 -21.10 -13.24
C TYR A 252 22.20 -22.52 -13.08
N MET A 253 23.00 -23.49 -13.46
CA MET A 253 22.74 -24.88 -13.18
C MET A 253 23.84 -25.43 -12.26
N THR A 254 23.43 -25.89 -11.07
CA THR A 254 24.35 -26.59 -10.19
C THR A 254 24.45 -28.04 -10.59
N LYS A 255 25.64 -28.48 -10.82
CA LYS A 255 25.95 -29.86 -11.04
C LYS A 255 26.02 -30.57 -9.68
N THR A 256 25.01 -31.36 -9.34
CA THR A 256 25.17 -32.35 -8.28
C THR A 256 25.89 -33.57 -8.86
N ALA A 257 27.16 -33.69 -8.53
CA ALA A 257 28.02 -34.85 -8.74
C ALA A 257 27.77 -35.62 -10.04
N PHE A 258 28.25 -35.06 -11.14
CA PHE A 258 28.52 -35.87 -12.30
C PHE A 258 29.72 -36.77 -11.96
N ASP A 259 29.53 -38.07 -12.00
CA ASP A 259 30.66 -38.95 -11.96
C ASP A 259 31.45 -38.90 -13.28
N SER A 260 32.65 -39.49 -13.31
CA SER A 260 33.54 -39.44 -14.45
C SER A 260 32.96 -40.05 -15.73
N ASP A 261 31.94 -40.91 -15.60
CA ASP A 261 31.30 -41.57 -16.75
C ASP A 261 30.30 -40.67 -17.47
N PHE A 262 29.85 -39.65 -16.78
CA PHE A 262 28.87 -38.73 -17.32
C PHE A 262 29.50 -37.55 -18.08
N ALA A 263 30.71 -37.19 -17.75
CA ALA A 263 31.42 -36.09 -18.43
C ALA A 263 31.50 -36.27 -19.95
N GLY A 264 31.56 -37.52 -20.42
CA GLY A 264 31.53 -37.85 -21.87
C GLY A 264 30.15 -37.71 -22.54
N LYS A 265 29.07 -37.76 -21.76
CA LYS A 265 27.68 -37.70 -22.23
C LYS A 265 27.09 -36.27 -22.15
N LEU A 266 27.83 -35.33 -21.65
CA LEU A 266 27.39 -33.94 -21.52
C LEU A 266 27.10 -33.26 -22.85
N GLN A 267 27.76 -33.68 -23.92
CA GLN A 267 27.45 -33.20 -25.28
C GLN A 267 26.09 -33.71 -25.74
N ASP A 268 25.79 -34.99 -25.41
CA ASP A 268 24.50 -35.55 -25.71
C ASP A 268 23.39 -34.88 -24.92
N PHE A 269 23.68 -34.51 -23.68
CA PHE A 269 22.76 -33.73 -22.86
C PHE A 269 22.45 -32.34 -23.43
N ALA A 270 23.47 -31.62 -23.84
CA ALA A 270 23.25 -30.32 -24.48
C ALA A 270 22.41 -30.45 -25.78
N ALA A 271 22.53 -31.59 -26.49
CA ALA A 271 21.69 -31.90 -27.64
C ALA A 271 20.23 -32.24 -27.23
N TYR A 272 20.02 -32.79 -26.03
CA TYR A 272 18.68 -33.12 -25.52
C TYR A 272 17.89 -31.92 -24.99
N THR A 273 18.56 -30.87 -24.57
CA THR A 273 17.95 -29.75 -23.87
C THR A 273 18.21 -28.37 -24.46
N ASP A 274 18.83 -28.30 -25.65
CA ASP A 274 19.26 -27.05 -26.28
C ASP A 274 20.11 -26.14 -25.36
N PHE A 275 20.83 -26.72 -24.41
CA PHE A 275 21.70 -25.94 -23.53
C PHE A 275 22.91 -25.39 -24.28
N PRO A 276 23.28 -24.13 -24.04
CA PRO A 276 24.57 -23.66 -24.49
C PRO A 276 25.69 -24.39 -23.74
N LYS A 277 26.82 -24.58 -24.40
CA LYS A 277 27.96 -25.40 -23.96
C LYS A 277 28.30 -25.23 -22.47
N VAL A 278 28.11 -26.32 -21.73
CA VAL A 278 28.39 -26.40 -20.31
C VAL A 278 29.85 -26.74 -20.06
N LYS A 279 30.51 -26.04 -19.18
CA LYS A 279 31.83 -26.45 -18.66
C LYS A 279 31.67 -27.50 -17.57
N PRO A 280 32.29 -28.71 -17.70
CA PRO A 280 31.97 -29.85 -16.84
C PRO A 280 32.40 -29.75 -15.37
N GLU A 281 33.18 -28.79 -14.99
CA GLU A 281 33.97 -28.87 -13.76
C GLU A 281 33.53 -27.91 -12.65
N THR A 282 32.57 -27.05 -12.91
CA THR A 282 32.14 -26.03 -11.95
C THR A 282 30.66 -25.70 -12.16
N MET A 283 30.14 -24.91 -11.28
CA MET A 283 28.85 -24.22 -11.47
C MET A 283 28.82 -23.59 -12.84
N THR A 284 27.84 -23.94 -13.64
CA THR A 284 27.77 -23.52 -15.03
C THR A 284 26.82 -22.36 -15.14
N GLU A 285 27.35 -21.26 -15.60
CA GLU A 285 26.61 -20.07 -15.96
C GLU A 285 26.32 -20.13 -17.47
N PHE A 286 25.06 -19.98 -17.84
CA PHE A 286 24.65 -19.89 -19.23
C PHE A 286 24.28 -18.45 -19.54
N ASP A 287 24.92 -17.89 -20.55
CA ASP A 287 24.41 -16.67 -21.17
C ASP A 287 23.17 -17.04 -21.99
N VAL A 288 22.05 -16.49 -21.60
CA VAL A 288 20.83 -16.61 -22.38
C VAL A 288 20.92 -15.60 -23.51
N ASP A 289 21.01 -16.10 -24.74
CA ASP A 289 20.98 -15.22 -25.90
C ASP A 289 19.62 -14.51 -25.94
N LYS A 290 19.65 -13.20 -26.07
CA LYS A 290 18.47 -12.34 -25.88
C LYS A 290 17.38 -12.53 -26.94
N GLU A 291 17.65 -13.32 -27.96
CA GLU A 291 16.75 -13.52 -29.08
C GLU A 291 16.12 -14.92 -29.17
N GLU A 292 16.53 -15.86 -28.32
CA GLU A 292 15.98 -17.20 -28.30
C GLU A 292 15.46 -17.58 -26.95
N ASP A 293 14.31 -18.18 -26.94
CA ASP A 293 13.54 -18.61 -25.79
C ASP A 293 14.38 -19.36 -24.75
N SER A 294 14.23 -18.93 -23.56
CA SER A 294 14.67 -19.44 -22.28
C SER A 294 15.17 -20.89 -22.26
N TYR A 295 16.38 -21.04 -21.82
CA TYR A 295 17.02 -22.31 -21.49
C TYR A 295 16.86 -22.62 -20.00
N VAL A 296 16.97 -23.87 -19.63
CA VAL A 296 16.98 -24.35 -18.25
C VAL A 296 18.39 -24.51 -17.75
#